data_e87e6bcd1623a21b5bccaf9e772a36ee
#
_entry.id   e87e6bcd1623a21b5bccaf9e772a36ee
#
_cell.length_a   1.000
_cell.length_b   1.000
_cell.length_c   1.000
_cell.angle_alpha   90.00
_cell.angle_beta   90.00
_cell.angle_gamma   90.00
#
_symmetry.space_group_name_H-M   'P 1'
#
loop_
_entity.id
_entity.type
_entity.pdbx_description
1 polymer ?
#
loop_
_entity_poly.entity_id
_entity_poly.type
_entity_poly.pdbx_seq_one_letter_code
_entity_poly.pdbx_strand_id
1 'polypeptide(L)'
;MTLKNKKIITIDGPSASGKGLLARKLAKELDFILLDSGLLYRAYSYCFDKEKNHDSAMNFFSQLTIEGVAGEMEVFEEKNNITQLLRHENVALSASKLSSLKETRENLIAFQRGLANDYGLIADGRDMGTVVFPDAATKIFLIADVEVRAERRFLELQNTGQGVNMRDLIEDIRLRDEADRAREISPLVPATDAVEVNSSNLTPQEVLNKVLQIYKEHIKEI
;
A
#
# COMPACT_ATOMS: atom_id res chain seq x y z
N MET A 1 21.29 -6.60 12.00
CA MET A 1 20.44 -5.97 10.95
C MET A 1 21.32 -5.64 9.75
N THR A 2 20.92 -6.01 8.53
CA THR A 2 21.69 -5.70 7.32
C THR A 2 21.52 -4.22 6.96
N LEU A 3 22.51 -3.60 6.28
CA LEU A 3 22.40 -2.20 5.80
C LEU A 3 21.15 -1.99 4.94
N LYS A 4 20.74 -3.00 4.18
CA LYS A 4 19.52 -3.01 3.36
C LYS A 4 18.27 -2.77 4.19
N ASN A 5 18.12 -3.41 5.34
CA ASN A 5 16.94 -3.28 6.20
C ASN A 5 16.84 -1.90 6.87
N LYS A 6 17.98 -1.20 7.04
CA LYS A 6 18.02 0.17 7.59
C LYS A 6 17.33 1.20 6.70
N LYS A 7 17.21 0.93 5.41
CA LYS A 7 16.59 1.83 4.43
C LYS A 7 15.19 1.35 4.00
N ILE A 8 14.53 0.49 4.80
CA ILE A 8 13.15 0.10 4.54
C ILE A 8 12.22 0.80 5.55
N ILE A 9 11.25 1.52 5.05
CA ILE A 9 10.15 2.11 5.83
C ILE A 9 8.86 1.43 5.40
N THR A 10 8.17 0.77 6.32
CA THR A 10 6.84 0.21 6.05
C THR A 10 5.75 1.14 6.57
N ILE A 11 4.66 1.24 5.82
CA ILE A 11 3.49 2.06 6.17
C ILE A 11 2.26 1.17 6.03
N ASP A 12 1.77 0.66 7.14
CA ASP A 12 0.57 -0.14 7.21
C ASP A 12 -0.59 0.66 7.81
N GLY A 13 -1.81 0.20 7.64
CA GLY A 13 -2.99 0.84 8.21
C GLY A 13 -4.25 0.70 7.35
N PRO A 14 -5.42 1.14 7.85
CA PRO A 14 -6.71 0.94 7.22
C PRO A 14 -6.87 1.73 5.91
N SER A 15 -7.95 1.44 5.18
CA SER A 15 -8.27 2.12 3.92
C SER A 15 -8.47 3.63 4.14
N ALA A 16 -8.07 4.45 3.16
CA ALA A 16 -8.21 5.91 3.18
C ALA A 16 -7.54 6.65 4.37
N SER A 17 -6.62 6.01 5.13
CA SER A 17 -5.88 6.68 6.22
C SER A 17 -4.84 7.69 5.73
N GLY A 18 -4.59 7.80 4.43
CA GLY A 18 -3.60 8.70 3.84
C GLY A 18 -2.23 8.08 3.58
N LYS A 19 -2.08 6.75 3.74
CA LYS A 19 -0.81 6.02 3.53
C LYS A 19 -0.17 6.29 2.17
N GLY A 20 -0.93 6.15 1.08
CA GLY A 20 -0.41 6.33 -0.26
C GLY A 20 0.13 7.74 -0.51
N LEU A 21 -0.52 8.78 0.05
CA LEU A 21 -0.01 10.16 -0.03
C LEU A 21 1.28 10.32 0.79
N LEU A 22 1.31 9.77 2.00
CA LEU A 22 2.50 9.78 2.86
C LEU A 22 3.65 9.02 2.19
N ALA A 23 3.38 7.82 1.65
CA ALA A 23 4.37 6.98 1.00
C ALA A 23 5.03 7.68 -0.20
N ARG A 24 4.24 8.30 -1.08
CA ARG A 24 4.75 9.09 -2.22
C ARG A 24 5.61 10.27 -1.76
N LYS A 25 5.15 11.01 -0.73
CA LYS A 25 5.92 12.14 -0.20
C LYS A 25 7.25 11.70 0.42
N LEU A 26 7.25 10.60 1.19
CA LEU A 26 8.47 10.03 1.77
C LEU A 26 9.42 9.50 0.71
N ALA A 27 8.92 8.78 -0.28
CA ALA A 27 9.72 8.27 -1.39
C ALA A 27 10.44 9.40 -2.14
N LYS A 28 9.72 10.49 -2.40
CA LYS A 28 10.28 11.69 -3.04
C LYS A 28 11.30 12.42 -2.16
N GLU A 29 11.01 12.58 -0.87
CA GLU A 29 11.86 13.30 0.08
C GLU A 29 13.18 12.57 0.37
N LEU A 30 13.12 11.23 0.43
CA LEU A 30 14.28 10.39 0.75
C LEU A 30 14.99 9.83 -0.48
N ASP A 31 14.46 10.07 -1.68
CA ASP A 31 14.90 9.46 -2.93
C ASP A 31 14.89 7.91 -2.86
N PHE A 32 13.81 7.37 -2.27
CA PHE A 32 13.58 5.94 -2.10
C PHE A 32 12.59 5.42 -3.14
N ILE A 33 12.70 4.14 -3.48
CA ILE A 33 11.73 3.45 -4.32
C ILE A 33 10.41 3.30 -3.56
N LEU A 34 9.28 3.47 -4.25
CA LEU A 34 7.95 3.21 -3.73
C LEU A 34 7.47 1.81 -4.13
N LEU A 35 7.06 1.02 -3.16
CA LEU A 35 6.21 -0.16 -3.32
C LEU A 35 4.78 0.19 -2.89
N ASP A 36 3.87 0.38 -3.85
CA ASP A 36 2.42 0.41 -3.64
C ASP A 36 1.88 -1.02 -3.76
N SER A 37 1.79 -1.75 -2.63
CA SER A 37 1.32 -3.13 -2.64
C SER A 37 -0.14 -3.23 -3.14
N GLY A 38 -0.96 -2.24 -2.85
CA GLY A 38 -2.33 -2.16 -3.35
C GLY A 38 -2.38 -2.14 -4.88
N LEU A 39 -1.49 -1.42 -5.53
CA LEU A 39 -1.38 -1.40 -6.99
C LEU A 39 -0.88 -2.74 -7.55
N LEU A 40 0.05 -3.42 -6.86
CA LEU A 40 0.50 -4.76 -7.26
C LEU A 40 -0.63 -5.79 -7.21
N TYR A 41 -1.42 -5.81 -6.14
CA TYR A 41 -2.58 -6.71 -6.06
C TYR A 41 -3.63 -6.40 -7.12
N ARG A 42 -3.79 -5.14 -7.52
CA ARG A 42 -4.67 -4.73 -8.62
C ARG A 42 -4.12 -5.18 -9.99
N ALA A 43 -2.82 -5.06 -10.21
CA ALA A 43 -2.17 -5.57 -11.42
C ALA A 43 -2.31 -7.10 -11.53
N TYR A 44 -2.09 -7.82 -10.43
CA TYR A 44 -2.31 -9.26 -10.40
C TYR A 44 -3.79 -9.63 -10.64
N SER A 45 -4.72 -8.90 -10.03
CA SER A 45 -6.16 -9.09 -10.22
C SER A 45 -6.57 -8.87 -11.69
N TYR A 46 -6.02 -7.86 -12.34
CA TYR A 46 -6.23 -7.61 -13.76
C TYR A 46 -5.77 -8.80 -14.63
N CYS A 47 -4.59 -9.36 -14.33
CA CYS A 47 -4.10 -10.55 -15.02
C CYS A 47 -5.00 -11.75 -14.74
N PHE A 48 -5.40 -11.95 -13.47
CA PHE A 48 -6.28 -13.04 -13.09
C PHE A 48 -7.67 -12.94 -13.74
N ASP A 49 -8.22 -11.74 -13.88
CA ASP A 49 -9.51 -11.55 -14.53
C ASP A 49 -9.49 -11.90 -16.03
N LYS A 50 -8.33 -11.76 -16.67
CA LYS A 50 -8.12 -12.18 -18.06
C LYS A 50 -7.91 -13.69 -18.19
N GLU A 51 -7.09 -14.28 -17.33
CA GLU A 51 -6.61 -15.67 -17.45
C GLU A 51 -7.47 -16.69 -16.69
N LYS A 52 -8.18 -16.27 -15.62
CA LYS A 52 -9.02 -17.11 -14.74
C LYS A 52 -8.28 -18.29 -14.06
N ASN A 53 -6.96 -18.24 -14.04
CA ASN A 53 -6.08 -19.25 -13.46
C ASN A 53 -4.86 -18.57 -12.85
N HIS A 54 -4.40 -19.03 -11.67
CA HIS A 54 -3.30 -18.39 -10.92
C HIS A 54 -1.95 -18.51 -11.64
N ASP A 55 -1.62 -19.67 -12.21
CA ASP A 55 -0.34 -19.87 -12.91
C ASP A 55 -0.26 -18.99 -14.18
N SER A 56 -1.35 -18.98 -14.98
CA SER A 56 -1.44 -18.16 -16.19
C SER A 56 -1.43 -16.67 -15.82
N ALA A 57 -2.13 -16.28 -14.76
CA ALA A 57 -2.14 -14.92 -14.26
C ALA A 57 -0.74 -14.46 -13.80
N MET A 58 0.02 -15.32 -13.13
CA MET A 58 1.38 -15.02 -12.72
C MET A 58 2.33 -14.91 -13.92
N ASN A 59 2.18 -15.78 -14.92
CA ASN A 59 2.92 -15.68 -16.17
C ASN A 59 2.63 -14.34 -16.88
N PHE A 60 1.37 -13.92 -16.94
CA PHE A 60 1.02 -12.63 -17.52
C PHE A 60 1.53 -11.46 -16.67
N PHE A 61 1.37 -11.53 -15.34
CA PHE A 61 1.89 -10.52 -14.43
C PHE A 61 3.40 -10.31 -14.60
N SER A 62 4.17 -11.40 -14.82
CA SER A 62 5.61 -11.32 -15.05
C SER A 62 6.00 -10.60 -16.35
N GLN A 63 5.07 -10.42 -17.29
CA GLN A 63 5.26 -9.66 -18.54
C GLN A 63 4.94 -8.17 -18.38
N LEU A 64 4.28 -7.79 -17.27
CA LEU A 64 4.06 -6.37 -17.00
C LEU A 64 5.37 -5.69 -16.62
N THR A 65 5.57 -4.49 -17.12
CA THR A 65 6.65 -3.63 -16.65
C THR A 65 6.15 -2.80 -15.48
N ILE A 66 6.85 -2.89 -14.34
CA ILE A 66 6.52 -2.13 -13.13
C ILE A 66 7.69 -1.23 -12.82
N GLU A 67 7.46 0.07 -12.88
CA GLU A 67 8.48 1.10 -12.75
C GLU A 67 8.19 2.03 -11.57
N GLY A 68 9.26 2.46 -10.90
CA GLY A 68 9.21 3.56 -9.93
C GLY A 68 9.64 4.86 -10.59
N VAL A 69 8.73 5.83 -10.70
CA VAL A 69 9.01 7.13 -11.32
C VAL A 69 8.68 8.24 -10.33
N ALA A 70 9.68 9.02 -9.95
CA ALA A 70 9.51 10.24 -9.12
C ALA A 70 8.68 10.02 -7.83
N GLY A 71 8.86 8.87 -7.17
CA GLY A 71 8.11 8.54 -5.95
C GLY A 71 6.70 7.98 -6.21
N GLU A 72 6.40 7.60 -7.42
CA GLU A 72 5.19 6.86 -7.80
C GLU A 72 5.55 5.49 -8.38
N MET A 73 4.60 4.57 -8.36
CA MET A 73 4.71 3.28 -9.01
C MET A 73 3.76 3.25 -10.20
N GLU A 74 4.27 2.89 -11.36
CA GLU A 74 3.52 2.78 -12.60
C GLU A 74 3.58 1.37 -13.16
N VAL A 75 2.51 0.95 -13.84
CA VAL A 75 2.37 -0.38 -14.44
C VAL A 75 2.06 -0.25 -15.92
N PHE A 76 2.83 -0.97 -16.72
CA PHE A 76 2.69 -0.98 -18.17
C PHE A 76 2.41 -2.40 -18.67
N GLU A 77 1.44 -2.52 -19.55
CA GLU A 77 1.22 -3.69 -20.41
C GLU A 77 1.84 -3.37 -21.77
N GLU A 78 2.96 -4.02 -22.09
CA GLU A 78 3.82 -3.66 -23.20
C GLU A 78 4.28 -2.18 -23.09
N LYS A 79 3.74 -1.28 -23.95
CA LYS A 79 4.04 0.16 -23.95
C LYS A 79 2.89 1.02 -23.40
N ASN A 80 1.77 0.40 -23.03
CA ASN A 80 0.59 1.12 -22.56
C ASN A 80 0.64 1.27 -21.03
N ASN A 81 0.61 2.49 -20.53
CA ASN A 81 0.46 2.75 -19.11
C ASN A 81 -0.99 2.39 -18.69
N ILE A 82 -1.13 1.33 -17.89
CA ILE A 82 -2.43 0.85 -17.38
C ILE A 82 -2.70 1.26 -15.94
N THR A 83 -1.83 2.05 -15.33
CA THR A 83 -1.91 2.43 -13.90
C THR A 83 -3.28 3.01 -13.53
N GLN A 84 -3.82 3.91 -14.37
CA GLN A 84 -5.13 4.50 -14.11
C GLN A 84 -6.26 3.48 -14.24
N LEU A 85 -6.19 2.58 -15.21
CA LEU A 85 -7.13 1.47 -15.35
C LEU A 85 -7.15 0.60 -14.09
N LEU A 86 -5.99 0.29 -13.53
CA LEU A 86 -5.87 -0.50 -12.30
C LEU A 86 -6.45 0.22 -11.07
N ARG A 87 -6.59 1.55 -11.10
CA ARG A 87 -7.17 2.32 -9.98
C ARG A 87 -8.70 2.36 -9.97
N HIS A 88 -9.36 1.80 -10.98
CA HIS A 88 -10.82 1.70 -11.01
C HIS A 88 -11.38 0.83 -9.87
N GLU A 89 -12.58 1.16 -9.37
CA GLU A 89 -13.18 0.53 -8.19
C GLU A 89 -13.46 -0.96 -8.39
N ASN A 90 -13.90 -1.39 -9.58
CA ASN A 90 -14.13 -2.80 -9.89
C ASN A 90 -12.84 -3.64 -9.76
N VAL A 91 -11.69 -3.11 -10.21
CA VAL A 91 -10.38 -3.76 -10.05
C VAL A 91 -9.98 -3.79 -8.57
N ALA A 92 -10.28 -2.72 -7.81
CA ALA A 92 -10.02 -2.68 -6.38
C ALA A 92 -10.80 -3.74 -5.60
N LEU A 93 -12.07 -3.96 -5.95
CA LEU A 93 -12.92 -4.98 -5.32
C LEU A 93 -12.42 -6.40 -5.63
N SER A 94 -12.05 -6.68 -6.89
CA SER A 94 -11.47 -7.96 -7.28
C SER A 94 -10.13 -8.20 -6.57
N ALA A 95 -9.25 -7.22 -6.55
CA ALA A 95 -7.97 -7.27 -5.84
C ALA A 95 -8.12 -7.51 -4.34
N SER A 96 -9.11 -6.88 -3.70
CA SER A 96 -9.40 -7.09 -2.28
C SER A 96 -9.78 -8.54 -1.98
N LYS A 97 -10.61 -9.16 -2.83
CA LYS A 97 -10.98 -10.59 -2.70
C LYS A 97 -9.78 -11.49 -2.91
N LEU A 98 -9.00 -11.29 -3.98
CA LEU A 98 -7.82 -12.09 -4.29
C LEU A 98 -6.72 -11.94 -3.23
N SER A 99 -6.57 -10.76 -2.63
CA SER A 99 -5.55 -10.51 -1.59
C SER A 99 -5.77 -11.29 -0.29
N SER A 100 -6.93 -11.88 -0.07
CA SER A 100 -7.21 -12.79 1.05
C SER A 100 -6.77 -14.24 0.78
N LEU A 101 -6.50 -14.60 -0.47
CA LEU A 101 -6.11 -15.94 -0.86
C LEU A 101 -4.62 -16.17 -0.62
N LYS A 102 -4.28 -17.31 -0.02
CA LYS A 102 -2.90 -17.71 0.27
C LYS A 102 -2.03 -17.73 -0.98
N GLU A 103 -2.51 -18.37 -2.04
CA GLU A 103 -1.81 -18.52 -3.31
C GLU A 103 -1.46 -17.16 -3.95
N THR A 104 -2.40 -16.22 -3.97
CA THR A 104 -2.15 -14.86 -4.47
C THR A 104 -1.02 -14.18 -3.70
N ARG A 105 -0.98 -14.35 -2.38
CA ARG A 105 0.04 -13.74 -1.52
C ARG A 105 1.40 -14.38 -1.72
N GLU A 106 1.46 -15.70 -1.80
CA GLU A 106 2.69 -16.47 -2.07
C GLU A 106 3.30 -16.06 -3.42
N ASN A 107 2.48 -15.88 -4.44
CA ASN A 107 2.90 -15.42 -5.76
C ASN A 107 3.53 -14.01 -5.74
N LEU A 108 3.01 -13.10 -4.93
CA LEU A 108 3.46 -11.71 -4.93
C LEU A 108 4.56 -11.39 -3.90
N ILE A 109 4.72 -12.20 -2.84
CA ILE A 109 5.66 -11.88 -1.76
C ILE A 109 7.11 -11.83 -2.24
N ALA A 110 7.52 -12.75 -3.12
CA ALA A 110 8.86 -12.78 -3.68
C ALA A 110 9.15 -11.54 -4.53
N PHE A 111 8.18 -11.12 -5.34
CA PHE A 111 8.27 -9.91 -6.14
C PHE A 111 8.40 -8.66 -5.26
N GLN A 112 7.53 -8.51 -4.25
CA GLN A 112 7.58 -7.38 -3.31
C GLN A 112 8.93 -7.28 -2.61
N ARG A 113 9.44 -8.41 -2.10
CA ARG A 113 10.76 -8.47 -1.45
C ARG A 113 11.92 -8.16 -2.40
N GLY A 114 11.78 -8.53 -3.66
CA GLY A 114 12.76 -8.26 -4.72
C GLY A 114 12.96 -6.77 -5.01
N LEU A 115 11.96 -5.93 -4.73
CA LEU A 115 12.07 -4.47 -4.91
C LEU A 115 12.98 -3.80 -3.86
N ALA A 116 13.21 -4.45 -2.72
CA ALA A 116 14.12 -3.92 -1.71
C ALA A 116 15.57 -3.99 -2.20
N ASN A 117 16.25 -2.86 -2.25
CA ASN A 117 17.64 -2.71 -2.67
C ASN A 117 18.38 -1.71 -1.76
N ASP A 118 19.63 -1.36 -2.13
CA ASP A 118 20.47 -0.49 -1.33
C ASP A 118 20.13 1.00 -1.42
N TYR A 119 19.26 1.39 -2.37
CA TYR A 119 18.80 2.80 -2.50
C TYR A 119 17.80 3.17 -1.41
N GLY A 120 16.96 2.23 -0.99
CA GLY A 120 15.93 2.40 0.01
C GLY A 120 14.53 2.15 -0.54
N LEU A 121 13.59 1.80 0.35
CA LEU A 121 12.23 1.40 -0.01
C LEU A 121 11.20 1.99 0.97
N ILE A 122 10.16 2.59 0.41
CA ILE A 122 8.92 2.87 1.11
C ILE A 122 7.89 1.83 0.69
N ALA A 123 7.41 1.01 1.64
CA ALA A 123 6.43 -0.03 1.37
C ALA A 123 5.07 0.32 1.98
N ASP A 124 4.09 0.66 1.11
CA ASP A 124 2.71 0.96 1.49
C ASP A 124 1.83 -0.28 1.35
N GLY A 125 1.16 -0.66 2.44
CA GLY A 125 0.29 -1.84 2.41
C GLY A 125 -0.61 -2.03 3.62
N ARG A 126 -0.73 -3.32 4.03
CA ARG A 126 -1.53 -3.77 5.17
C ARG A 126 -0.74 -4.66 6.13
N ASP A 127 0.29 -5.29 5.61
CA ASP A 127 1.11 -6.30 6.26
C ASP A 127 2.59 -6.17 5.89
N MET A 128 2.98 -4.97 5.48
CA MET A 128 4.37 -4.70 5.08
C MET A 128 5.34 -4.91 6.23
N GLY A 129 5.02 -4.40 7.41
CA GLY A 129 5.86 -4.51 8.61
C GLY A 129 5.70 -5.81 9.39
N THR A 130 4.61 -6.56 9.16
CA THR A 130 4.36 -7.83 9.85
C THR A 130 4.80 -9.05 9.05
N VAL A 131 4.65 -9.02 7.71
CA VAL A 131 4.84 -10.21 6.85
C VAL A 131 5.89 -9.97 5.77
N VAL A 132 5.78 -8.88 5.00
CA VAL A 132 6.63 -8.70 3.82
C VAL A 132 8.05 -8.29 4.21
N PHE A 133 8.19 -7.31 5.10
CA PHE A 133 9.46 -6.78 5.61
C PHE A 133 9.49 -6.75 7.15
N PRO A 134 9.42 -7.90 7.81
CA PRO A 134 9.39 -7.98 9.28
C PRO A 134 10.65 -7.40 9.94
N ASP A 135 11.75 -7.30 9.20
CA ASP A 135 13.01 -6.74 9.68
C ASP A 135 13.25 -5.28 9.24
N ALA A 136 12.20 -4.59 8.74
CA ALA A 136 12.33 -3.18 8.38
C ALA A 136 12.70 -2.33 9.60
N ALA A 137 13.62 -1.38 9.41
CA ALA A 137 14.11 -0.54 10.51
C ALA A 137 13.06 0.44 11.02
N THR A 138 12.14 0.86 10.18
CA THR A 138 11.06 1.78 10.58
C THR A 138 9.73 1.24 10.09
N LYS A 139 8.82 1.03 11.05
CA LYS A 139 7.48 0.55 10.77
C LYS A 139 6.47 1.55 11.30
N ILE A 140 5.64 2.04 10.41
CA ILE A 140 4.58 3.01 10.71
C ILE A 140 3.23 2.32 10.56
N PHE A 141 2.39 2.43 11.57
CA PHE A 141 0.98 2.06 11.48
C PHE A 141 0.14 3.33 11.46
N LEU A 142 -0.32 3.74 10.27
CA LEU A 142 -1.03 5.00 10.06
C LEU A 142 -2.54 4.81 10.24
N ILE A 143 -3.12 5.45 11.24
CA ILE A 143 -4.56 5.43 11.52
C ILE A 143 -5.20 6.80 11.33
N ALA A 144 -6.52 6.80 11.14
CA ALA A 144 -7.39 7.96 11.24
C ALA A 144 -8.82 7.50 11.55
N ASP A 145 -9.60 8.38 12.13
CA ASP A 145 -11.03 8.14 12.43
C ASP A 145 -11.79 7.84 11.14
N VAL A 146 -12.77 6.97 11.20
CA VAL A 146 -13.48 6.49 10.00
C VAL A 146 -14.18 7.63 9.27
N GLU A 147 -14.71 8.59 10.00
CA GLU A 147 -15.37 9.78 9.46
C GLU A 147 -14.40 10.64 8.65
N VAL A 148 -13.19 10.87 9.18
CA VAL A 148 -12.11 11.62 8.50
C VAL A 148 -11.66 10.89 7.24
N ARG A 149 -11.56 9.56 7.29
CA ARG A 149 -11.20 8.74 6.13
C ARG A 149 -12.27 8.77 5.05
N ALA A 150 -13.54 8.73 5.45
CA ALA A 150 -14.66 8.84 4.53
C ALA A 150 -14.71 10.22 3.87
N GLU A 151 -14.44 11.28 4.61
CA GLU A 151 -14.38 12.64 4.06
C GLU A 151 -13.24 12.78 3.03
N ARG A 152 -12.04 12.27 3.34
CA ARG A 152 -10.91 12.25 2.39
C ARG A 152 -11.27 11.49 1.11
N ARG A 153 -11.89 10.32 1.24
CA ARG A 153 -12.30 9.51 0.09
C ARG A 153 -13.42 10.16 -0.71
N PHE A 154 -14.35 10.82 -0.03
CA PHE A 154 -15.44 11.57 -0.67
C PHE A 154 -14.89 12.69 -1.58
N LEU A 155 -13.94 13.48 -1.07
CA LEU A 155 -13.28 14.53 -1.85
C LEU A 155 -12.50 13.97 -3.06
N GLU A 156 -11.81 12.85 -2.89
CA GLU A 156 -11.13 12.16 -4.01
C GLU A 156 -12.12 11.77 -5.11
N LEU A 157 -13.26 11.16 -4.74
CA LEU A 157 -14.27 10.70 -5.68
C LEU A 157 -15.01 11.86 -6.37
N GLN A 158 -15.30 12.94 -5.64
CA GLN A 158 -15.87 14.17 -6.22
C GLN A 158 -14.96 14.76 -7.29
N ASN A 159 -13.64 14.80 -7.05
CA ASN A 159 -12.68 15.30 -8.02
C ASN A 159 -12.62 14.47 -9.31
N THR A 160 -13.06 13.22 -9.27
CA THR A 160 -13.19 12.34 -10.45
C THR A 160 -14.59 12.33 -11.05
N GLY A 161 -15.50 13.21 -10.58
CA GLY A 161 -16.87 13.34 -11.10
C GLY A 161 -17.83 12.22 -10.66
N GLN A 162 -17.46 11.40 -9.67
CA GLN A 162 -18.29 10.33 -9.14
C GLN A 162 -19.20 10.85 -8.03
N GLY A 163 -20.52 10.71 -8.21
CA GLY A 163 -21.51 10.99 -7.16
C GLY A 163 -21.52 9.85 -6.14
N VAL A 164 -21.22 10.15 -4.89
CA VAL A 164 -21.21 9.17 -3.78
C VAL A 164 -21.98 9.70 -2.59
N ASN A 165 -22.60 8.78 -1.83
CA ASN A 165 -23.26 9.09 -0.57
C ASN A 165 -22.27 8.89 0.58
N MET A 166 -22.17 9.88 1.48
CA MET A 166 -21.23 9.82 2.62
C MET A 166 -21.53 8.66 3.57
N ARG A 167 -22.82 8.32 3.81
CA ARG A 167 -23.19 7.21 4.70
C ARG A 167 -22.74 5.87 4.14
N ASP A 168 -23.00 5.66 2.85
CA ASP A 168 -22.61 4.42 2.16
C ASP A 168 -21.08 4.28 2.16
N LEU A 169 -20.37 5.40 1.96
CA LEU A 169 -18.91 5.41 1.97
C LEU A 169 -18.30 5.10 3.35
N ILE A 170 -18.91 5.58 4.43
CA ILE A 170 -18.49 5.23 5.80
C ILE A 170 -18.69 3.72 6.04
N GLU A 171 -19.83 3.18 5.61
CA GLU A 171 -20.12 1.76 5.78
C GLU A 171 -19.18 0.88 4.95
N ASP A 172 -18.93 1.25 3.69
CA ASP A 172 -17.97 0.54 2.83
C ASP A 172 -16.55 0.52 3.44
N ILE A 173 -16.13 1.65 4.02
CA ILE A 173 -14.83 1.75 4.68
C ILE A 173 -14.79 0.84 5.92
N ARG A 174 -15.86 0.80 6.74
CA ARG A 174 -15.94 -0.08 7.92
C ARG A 174 -15.89 -1.55 7.54
N LEU A 175 -16.72 -1.96 6.59
CA LEU A 175 -16.76 -3.34 6.09
C LEU A 175 -15.41 -3.78 5.55
N ARG A 176 -14.72 -2.89 4.84
CA ARG A 176 -13.38 -3.18 4.32
C ARG A 176 -12.35 -3.32 5.42
N ASP A 177 -12.38 -2.45 6.43
CA ASP A 177 -11.47 -2.54 7.58
C ASP A 177 -11.70 -3.80 8.40
N GLU A 178 -12.96 -4.19 8.60
CA GLU A 178 -13.32 -5.44 9.26
C GLU A 178 -12.82 -6.65 8.47
N ALA A 179 -13.02 -6.65 7.16
CA ALA A 179 -12.51 -7.71 6.29
C ALA A 179 -10.98 -7.77 6.32
N ASP A 180 -10.27 -6.63 6.29
CA ASP A 180 -8.81 -6.58 6.36
C ASP A 180 -8.29 -7.10 7.71
N ARG A 181 -8.98 -6.84 8.83
CA ARG A 181 -8.62 -7.33 10.18
C ARG A 181 -8.96 -8.80 10.40
N ALA A 182 -10.07 -9.26 9.83
CA ALA A 182 -10.55 -10.63 10.00
C ALA A 182 -9.86 -11.67 9.12
N ARG A 183 -8.89 -11.28 8.30
CA ARG A 183 -8.12 -12.21 7.46
C ARG A 183 -7.40 -13.25 8.31
N GLU A 184 -7.51 -14.51 7.96
CA GLU A 184 -6.71 -15.58 8.56
C GLU A 184 -5.22 -15.44 8.23
N ILE A 185 -4.92 -14.94 7.03
CA ILE A 185 -3.56 -14.73 6.53
C ILE A 185 -3.31 -13.23 6.39
N SER A 186 -2.24 -12.74 7.02
CA SER A 186 -1.84 -11.34 6.98
C SER A 186 -2.96 -10.37 7.40
N PRO A 187 -3.53 -10.52 8.60
CA PRO A 187 -4.52 -9.57 9.12
C PRO A 187 -3.94 -8.17 9.21
N LEU A 188 -4.79 -7.16 9.10
CA LEU A 188 -4.40 -5.78 9.33
C LEU A 188 -4.21 -5.53 10.83
N VAL A 189 -2.99 -5.69 11.30
CA VAL A 189 -2.56 -5.43 12.68
C VAL A 189 -1.22 -4.69 12.68
N PRO A 190 -0.95 -3.81 13.65
CA PRO A 190 0.36 -3.21 13.77
C PRO A 190 1.41 -4.27 14.10
N ALA A 191 2.61 -4.14 13.54
CA ALA A 191 3.77 -4.90 14.01
C ALA A 191 4.09 -4.49 15.45
N THR A 192 4.69 -5.39 16.24
CA THR A 192 4.96 -5.16 17.67
C THR A 192 5.90 -3.98 17.93
N ASP A 193 6.74 -3.67 16.94
CA ASP A 193 7.70 -2.58 16.94
C ASP A 193 7.27 -1.41 16.03
N ALA A 194 6.02 -1.40 15.57
CA ALA A 194 5.49 -0.30 14.76
C ALA A 194 5.13 0.92 15.63
N VAL A 195 5.47 2.09 15.12
CA VAL A 195 5.00 3.36 15.69
C VAL A 195 3.64 3.69 15.11
N GLU A 196 2.62 3.77 15.97
CA GLU A 196 1.30 4.21 15.57
C GLU A 196 1.25 5.73 15.40
N VAL A 197 0.76 6.17 14.26
CA VAL A 197 0.58 7.59 13.93
C VAL A 197 -0.88 7.86 13.61
N ASN A 198 -1.57 8.59 14.48
CA ASN A 198 -2.93 9.06 14.20
C ASN A 198 -2.87 10.34 13.37
N SER A 199 -3.46 10.29 12.18
CA SER A 199 -3.47 11.39 11.21
C SER A 199 -4.82 12.14 11.16
N SER A 200 -5.75 11.87 12.08
CA SER A 200 -7.11 12.46 12.05
C SER A 200 -7.07 13.99 12.04
N ASN A 201 -6.22 14.57 12.88
CA ASN A 201 -6.12 16.02 13.08
C ASN A 201 -4.81 16.62 12.53
N LEU A 202 -4.13 15.90 11.63
CA LEU A 202 -2.85 16.33 11.07
C LEU A 202 -3.00 16.63 9.57
N THR A 203 -2.34 17.66 9.13
CA THR A 203 -2.13 17.94 7.71
C THR A 203 -1.16 16.91 7.11
N PRO A 204 -1.21 16.68 5.80
CA PRO A 204 -0.26 15.77 5.14
C PRO A 204 1.22 16.14 5.38
N GLN A 205 1.53 17.42 5.59
CA GLN A 205 2.89 17.87 5.86
C GLN A 205 3.33 17.56 7.29
N GLU A 206 2.43 17.71 8.27
CA GLU A 206 2.72 17.36 9.67
C GLU A 206 2.93 15.84 9.83
N VAL A 207 2.12 15.02 9.14
CA VAL A 207 2.32 13.56 9.12
C VAL A 207 3.68 13.21 8.52
N LEU A 208 4.05 13.81 7.39
CA LEU A 208 5.36 13.62 6.76
C LEU A 208 6.50 13.97 7.72
N ASN A 209 6.46 15.16 8.32
CA ASN A 209 7.51 15.62 9.23
C ASN A 209 7.66 14.69 10.44
N LYS A 210 6.54 14.23 11.01
CA LYS A 210 6.53 13.29 12.14
C LYS A 210 7.18 11.96 11.75
N VAL A 211 6.84 11.40 10.59
CA VAL A 211 7.42 10.13 10.15
C VAL A 211 8.89 10.27 9.78
N LEU A 212 9.30 11.38 9.17
CA LEU A 212 10.72 11.67 8.94
C LEU A 212 11.52 11.78 10.23
N GLN A 213 10.94 12.36 11.29
CA GLN A 213 11.58 12.42 12.59
C GLN A 213 11.76 11.01 13.18
N ILE A 214 10.69 10.18 13.18
CA ILE A 214 10.76 8.80 13.65
C ILE A 214 11.84 8.01 12.89
N TYR A 215 11.87 8.13 11.56
CA TYR A 215 12.89 7.47 10.74
C TYR A 215 14.30 7.89 11.14
N LYS A 216 14.55 9.20 11.30
CA LYS A 216 15.86 9.74 11.70
C LYS A 216 16.30 9.26 13.08
N GLU A 217 15.38 9.06 14.01
CA GLU A 217 15.65 8.51 15.34
C GLU A 217 16.04 7.04 15.23
N HIS A 218 15.26 6.23 14.53
CA HIS A 218 15.52 4.79 14.35
C HIS A 218 16.87 4.51 13.66
N ILE A 219 17.26 5.28 12.64
CA ILE A 219 18.56 5.06 11.97
C ILE A 219 19.76 5.50 12.77
N LYS A 220 19.60 6.34 13.83
CA LYS A 220 20.69 6.72 14.73
C LYS A 220 20.94 5.68 15.81
N GLU A 221 19.92 4.91 16.18
CA GLU A 221 19.99 3.87 17.20
C GLU A 221 20.58 2.54 16.68
N ILE A 222 20.78 2.43 15.37
CA ILE A 222 21.30 1.25 14.69
C ILE A 222 22.73 1.50 14.19
#